data_ec0783efbfe589139995539b6c09c530
#
_entry.id   ec0783efbfe589139995539b6c09c530
#
_cell.length_a   1.000
_cell.length_b   1.000
_cell.length_c   1.000
_cell.angle_alpha   90.00
_cell.angle_beta   90.00
_cell.angle_gamma   90.00
#
_symmetry.space_group_name_H-M   'P 1'
#
loop_
_entity.id
_entity.type
_entity.pdbx_description
1 polymer ?
#
loop_
_entity_poly.entity_id
_entity_poly.type
_entity_poly.pdbx_seq_one_letter_code
_entity_poly.pdbx_strand_id
1 'polypeptide(L)'
;MKYINTREMPYEVWLKERQHSIGMSDVSAVLGHNPYKSNVDLYFEKVNGLEPVEDNLHMRLGRDLEPIIKKLFEEETGLKVFNDNKIRFDRRYSFLTANLDGFVTKERVAVEYKTMSFWDGEIPDYYYCQIQGQMMITQTPYIYFCGLVLNHTKEFFVEKYYRDEEFITNMRQELIDFWLNNVSKKVPPIPRSTRDARKVFNQVDPDKICEASNDELEDINSLNQLSKTKKRLQDDIEKTQLKLMKKMESSELLSSNGLDLATWKKTKPRKKFDMKQFRKDHPELHQEYMQEVDGQRRFIIKIKER
;
A
#
# COMPACT_ATOMS: atom_id res chain seq x y z
N MET A 1 -28.30 -7.35 10.84
CA MET A 1 -27.21 -6.92 9.95
C MET A 1 -27.31 -7.73 8.66
N LYS A 2 -27.32 -7.07 7.49
CA LYS A 2 -27.33 -7.76 6.19
C LYS A 2 -25.94 -8.35 5.91
N TYR A 3 -25.88 -9.55 5.36
CA TYR A 3 -24.62 -10.19 4.96
C TYR A 3 -24.84 -11.14 3.77
N ILE A 4 -23.75 -11.44 3.07
CA ILE A 4 -23.64 -12.50 2.07
C ILE A 4 -22.70 -13.57 2.62
N ASN A 5 -23.10 -14.85 2.50
CA ASN A 5 -22.23 -15.97 2.89
C ASN A 5 -21.18 -16.20 1.79
N THR A 6 -19.91 -16.29 2.19
CA THR A 6 -18.78 -16.43 1.26
C THR A 6 -18.17 -17.83 1.22
N ARG A 7 -18.69 -18.79 2.00
CA ARG A 7 -18.07 -20.13 2.15
C ARG A 7 -17.88 -20.85 0.81
N GLU A 8 -18.85 -20.73 -0.10
CA GLU A 8 -18.85 -21.37 -1.42
C GLU A 8 -18.86 -20.34 -2.54
N MET A 9 -18.52 -19.09 -2.22
CA MET A 9 -18.53 -18.00 -3.20
C MET A 9 -17.34 -18.14 -4.14
N PRO A 10 -17.55 -18.19 -5.48
CA PRO A 10 -16.48 -18.14 -6.45
C PRO A 10 -15.66 -16.84 -6.31
N TYR A 11 -14.36 -16.95 -6.51
CA TYR A 11 -13.45 -15.80 -6.38
C TYR A 11 -13.84 -14.60 -7.27
N GLU A 12 -14.28 -14.87 -8.49
CA GLU A 12 -14.73 -13.83 -9.43
C GLU A 12 -15.98 -13.07 -8.93
N VAL A 13 -16.91 -13.79 -8.25
CA VAL A 13 -18.09 -13.16 -7.63
C VAL A 13 -17.65 -12.29 -6.44
N TRP A 14 -16.71 -12.79 -5.64
CA TRP A 14 -16.14 -12.03 -4.53
C TRP A 14 -15.42 -10.77 -5.00
N LEU A 15 -14.66 -10.83 -6.13
CA LEU A 15 -14.03 -9.64 -6.72
C LEU A 15 -15.07 -8.61 -7.17
N LYS A 16 -16.18 -9.04 -7.76
CA LYS A 16 -17.29 -8.13 -8.14
C LYS A 16 -17.90 -7.44 -6.93
N GLU A 17 -18.16 -8.17 -5.85
CA GLU A 17 -18.67 -7.57 -4.60
C GLU A 17 -17.66 -6.55 -4.06
N ARG A 18 -16.38 -6.84 -4.08
CA ARG A 18 -15.33 -5.89 -3.70
C ARG A 18 -15.24 -4.67 -4.61
N GLN A 19 -15.46 -4.81 -5.90
CA GLN A 19 -15.48 -3.68 -6.83
C GLN A 19 -16.62 -2.71 -6.50
N HIS A 20 -17.80 -3.24 -6.12
CA HIS A 20 -19.00 -2.44 -5.85
C HIS A 20 -19.13 -2.00 -4.37
N SER A 21 -18.05 -2.10 -3.60
CA SER A 21 -18.04 -1.71 -2.20
C SER A 21 -16.67 -1.21 -1.74
N ILE A 22 -16.65 -0.47 -0.62
CA ILE A 22 -15.42 -0.17 0.13
C ILE A 22 -15.34 -1.20 1.26
N GLY A 23 -14.41 -2.14 1.16
CA GLY A 23 -14.06 -3.04 2.25
C GLY A 23 -13.29 -2.31 3.35
N MET A 24 -13.40 -2.75 4.59
CA MET A 24 -12.71 -2.07 5.68
C MET A 24 -11.17 -2.14 5.57
N SER A 25 -10.63 -3.07 4.82
CA SER A 25 -9.20 -3.08 4.43
C SER A 25 -8.82 -1.95 3.45
N ASP A 26 -9.78 -1.33 2.76
CA ASP A 26 -9.55 -0.24 1.81
C ASP A 26 -9.63 1.15 2.49
N VAL A 27 -10.10 1.23 3.74
CA VAL A 27 -10.34 2.48 4.48
C VAL A 27 -9.10 3.35 4.56
N SER A 28 -7.97 2.75 4.89
CA SER A 28 -6.69 3.46 5.01
C SER A 28 -6.26 4.13 3.70
N ALA A 29 -6.63 3.57 2.54
CA ALA A 29 -6.37 4.19 1.24
C ALA A 29 -7.22 5.45 1.02
N VAL A 30 -8.50 5.42 1.41
CA VAL A 30 -9.38 6.60 1.33
C VAL A 30 -8.84 7.73 2.23
N LEU A 31 -8.46 7.39 3.46
CA LEU A 31 -7.97 8.36 4.46
C LEU A 31 -6.53 8.85 4.19
N GLY A 32 -5.77 8.16 3.31
CA GLY A 32 -4.38 8.51 3.01
C GLY A 32 -3.34 7.95 3.98
N HIS A 33 -3.72 6.99 4.82
CA HIS A 33 -2.84 6.29 5.76
C HIS A 33 -2.24 5.00 5.19
N ASN A 34 -2.64 4.57 3.97
CA ASN A 34 -2.12 3.35 3.37
C ASN A 34 -0.79 3.62 2.64
N PRO A 35 0.32 2.98 3.03
CA PRO A 35 1.61 3.20 2.38
C PRO A 35 1.73 2.55 1.00
N TYR A 36 0.82 1.62 0.66
CA TYR A 36 0.89 0.81 -0.56
C TYR A 36 -0.11 1.22 -1.63
N LYS A 37 -1.24 1.81 -1.22
CA LYS A 37 -2.38 2.13 -2.09
C LYS A 37 -2.91 3.53 -1.77
N SER A 38 -3.04 4.39 -2.79
CA SER A 38 -3.64 5.71 -2.64
C SER A 38 -5.17 5.68 -2.84
N ASN A 39 -5.85 6.79 -2.50
CA ASN A 39 -7.26 6.98 -2.82
C ASN A 39 -7.52 6.99 -4.34
N VAL A 40 -6.56 7.45 -5.13
CA VAL A 40 -6.61 7.41 -6.60
C VAL A 40 -6.48 5.99 -7.12
N ASP A 41 -5.57 5.19 -6.57
CA ASP A 41 -5.45 3.77 -6.92
C ASP A 41 -6.77 3.04 -6.63
N LEU A 42 -7.33 3.24 -5.44
CA LEU A 42 -8.61 2.64 -5.05
C LEU A 42 -9.76 3.10 -5.96
N TYR A 43 -9.81 4.39 -6.30
CA TYR A 43 -10.83 4.91 -7.23
C TYR A 43 -10.79 4.17 -8.57
N PHE A 44 -9.62 4.04 -9.18
CA PHE A 44 -9.49 3.33 -10.46
C PHE A 44 -9.86 1.85 -10.36
N GLU A 45 -9.51 1.19 -9.27
CA GLU A 45 -9.96 -0.19 -9.00
C GLU A 45 -11.50 -0.30 -8.96
N LYS A 46 -12.18 0.65 -8.31
CA LYS A 46 -13.64 0.62 -8.20
C LYS A 46 -14.34 0.96 -9.51
N VAL A 47 -13.79 1.86 -10.31
CA VAL A 47 -14.41 2.36 -11.56
C VAL A 47 -14.08 1.47 -12.76
N ASN A 48 -12.83 1.05 -12.91
CA ASN A 48 -12.36 0.30 -14.06
C ASN A 48 -12.42 -1.22 -13.88
N GLY A 49 -12.57 -1.69 -12.65
CA GLY A 49 -12.49 -3.09 -12.29
C GLY A 49 -11.22 -3.41 -11.51
N LEU A 50 -11.29 -4.52 -10.78
CA LEU A 50 -10.15 -5.07 -10.06
C LEU A 50 -9.39 -5.99 -11.03
N GLU A 51 -8.17 -5.61 -11.38
CA GLU A 51 -7.26 -6.54 -12.03
C GLU A 51 -6.92 -7.67 -11.05
N PRO A 52 -6.90 -8.93 -11.49
CA PRO A 52 -6.42 -10.03 -10.68
C PRO A 52 -4.98 -9.76 -10.27
N VAL A 53 -4.74 -9.63 -8.96
CA VAL A 53 -3.38 -9.48 -8.46
C VAL A 53 -2.72 -10.84 -8.44
N GLU A 54 -1.55 -10.97 -9.08
CA GLU A 54 -0.75 -12.19 -8.97
C GLU A 54 -0.40 -12.45 -7.50
N ASP A 55 -0.70 -13.67 -7.06
CA ASP A 55 -0.49 -14.08 -5.68
C ASP A 55 1.00 -14.17 -5.37
N ASN A 56 1.48 -13.33 -4.49
CA ASN A 56 2.86 -13.34 -4.06
C ASN A 56 3.04 -14.13 -2.76
N LEU A 57 4.30 -14.46 -2.44
CA LEU A 57 4.63 -15.26 -1.25
C LEU A 57 4.10 -14.64 0.06
N HIS A 58 4.12 -13.30 0.20
CA HIS A 58 3.61 -12.64 1.41
C HIS A 58 2.11 -12.81 1.56
N MET A 59 1.34 -12.65 0.47
CA MET A 59 -0.11 -12.85 0.48
C MET A 59 -0.47 -14.30 0.79
N ARG A 60 0.26 -15.25 0.19
CA ARG A 60 0.08 -16.67 0.44
C ARG A 60 0.40 -17.03 1.89
N LEU A 61 1.57 -16.63 2.41
CA LEU A 61 1.95 -16.87 3.81
C LEU A 61 0.94 -16.25 4.79
N GLY A 62 0.40 -15.07 4.48
CA GLY A 62 -0.65 -14.45 5.29
C GLY A 62 -1.84 -15.41 5.46
N ARG A 63 -2.39 -15.90 4.36
CA ARG A 63 -3.53 -16.84 4.39
C ARG A 63 -3.19 -18.20 5.01
N ASP A 64 -2.02 -18.77 4.67
CA ASP A 64 -1.62 -20.09 5.16
C ASP A 64 -1.36 -20.09 6.68
N LEU A 65 -1.01 -18.93 7.26
CA LEU A 65 -0.73 -18.76 8.69
C LEU A 65 -1.96 -18.35 9.51
N GLU A 66 -3.06 -17.90 8.92
CA GLU A 66 -4.29 -17.55 9.65
C GLU A 66 -4.79 -18.66 10.59
N PRO A 67 -4.83 -19.95 10.18
CA PRO A 67 -5.24 -21.04 11.07
C PRO A 67 -4.29 -21.21 12.26
N ILE A 68 -3.00 -20.93 12.09
CA ILE A 68 -1.99 -21.00 13.14
C ILE A 68 -2.20 -19.85 14.13
N ILE A 69 -2.38 -18.62 13.64
CA ILE A 69 -2.66 -17.44 14.46
C ILE A 69 -3.94 -17.65 15.28
N LYS A 70 -4.98 -18.20 14.66
CA LYS A 70 -6.23 -18.58 15.34
C LYS A 70 -5.98 -19.55 16.49
N LYS A 71 -5.17 -20.60 16.24
CA LYS A 71 -4.84 -21.59 17.27
C LYS A 71 -4.08 -20.95 18.44
N LEU A 72 -3.08 -20.13 18.14
CA LEU A 72 -2.32 -19.40 19.16
C LEU A 72 -3.22 -18.47 19.98
N PHE A 73 -4.15 -17.75 19.32
CA PHE A 73 -5.14 -16.94 20.01
C PHE A 73 -6.01 -17.75 20.96
N GLU A 74 -6.51 -18.92 20.53
CA GLU A 74 -7.33 -19.79 21.36
C GLU A 74 -6.55 -20.36 22.56
N GLU A 75 -5.27 -20.68 22.38
CA GLU A 75 -4.37 -21.14 23.44
C GLU A 75 -4.08 -20.02 24.46
N GLU A 76 -3.79 -18.80 23.99
CA GLU A 76 -3.45 -17.67 24.84
C GLU A 76 -4.65 -17.15 25.64
N THR A 77 -5.82 -17.07 25.02
CA THR A 77 -7.01 -16.42 25.62
C THR A 77 -8.02 -17.38 26.22
N GLY A 78 -7.95 -18.67 25.88
CA GLY A 78 -9.01 -19.65 26.19
C GLY A 78 -10.35 -19.41 25.47
N LEU A 79 -10.41 -18.48 24.55
CA LEU A 79 -11.60 -18.13 23.79
C LEU A 79 -11.66 -18.91 22.49
N LYS A 80 -12.85 -19.37 22.10
CA LYS A 80 -13.07 -20.04 20.80
C LYS A 80 -13.44 -19.05 19.72
N VAL A 81 -12.77 -19.15 18.58
CA VAL A 81 -12.97 -18.31 17.40
C VAL A 81 -13.62 -19.13 16.27
N PHE A 82 -14.64 -18.56 15.65
CA PHE A 82 -15.29 -19.11 14.47
C PHE A 82 -14.95 -18.28 13.24
N ASN A 83 -14.68 -18.94 12.11
CA ASN A 83 -14.48 -18.28 10.85
C ASN A 83 -15.78 -17.58 10.43
N ASP A 84 -15.70 -16.30 10.11
CA ASP A 84 -16.92 -15.54 9.84
C ASP A 84 -17.54 -15.84 8.46
N ASN A 85 -16.74 -16.13 7.45
CA ASN A 85 -17.18 -16.45 6.08
C ASN A 85 -18.35 -15.57 5.59
N LYS A 86 -18.28 -14.26 5.83
CA LYS A 86 -19.35 -13.32 5.46
C LYS A 86 -18.79 -12.01 4.95
N ILE A 87 -19.44 -11.46 3.93
CA ILE A 87 -19.36 -10.03 3.63
C ILE A 87 -20.51 -9.37 4.40
N ARG A 88 -20.18 -8.53 5.38
CA ARG A 88 -21.14 -7.79 6.21
C ARG A 88 -21.32 -6.40 5.65
N PHE A 89 -22.56 -5.91 5.63
CA PHE A 89 -22.90 -4.60 5.07
C PHE A 89 -23.26 -3.61 6.16
N ASP A 90 -22.86 -2.35 5.97
CA ASP A 90 -23.41 -1.26 6.80
C ASP A 90 -24.93 -1.19 6.67
N ARG A 91 -25.59 -0.76 7.74
CA ARG A 91 -27.08 -0.71 7.79
C ARG A 91 -27.67 0.35 6.88
N ARG A 92 -26.95 1.48 6.66
CA ARG A 92 -27.42 2.62 5.87
C ARG A 92 -26.81 2.65 4.48
N TYR A 93 -25.54 2.26 4.37
CA TYR A 93 -24.74 2.39 3.15
C TYR A 93 -24.21 1.03 2.73
N SER A 94 -24.95 0.35 1.85
CA SER A 94 -24.62 -1.00 1.40
C SER A 94 -23.29 -1.12 0.64
N PHE A 95 -22.71 -0.01 0.24
CA PHE A 95 -21.37 0.02 -0.36
C PHE A 95 -20.24 0.03 0.68
N LEU A 96 -20.51 0.08 1.98
CA LEU A 96 -19.55 -0.10 3.06
C LEU A 96 -19.65 -1.54 3.58
N THR A 97 -18.54 -2.30 3.48
CA THR A 97 -18.53 -3.73 3.79
C THR A 97 -17.35 -4.13 4.66
N ALA A 98 -17.55 -5.15 5.49
CA ALA A 98 -16.50 -5.76 6.28
C ALA A 98 -16.47 -7.27 6.08
N ASN A 99 -15.27 -7.82 5.93
CA ASN A 99 -14.93 -9.21 6.12
C ASN A 99 -14.15 -9.30 7.44
N LEU A 100 -14.37 -10.36 8.20
CA LEU A 100 -13.68 -10.61 9.45
C LEU A 100 -12.92 -11.93 9.34
N ASP A 101 -11.71 -11.98 9.86
CA ASP A 101 -10.91 -13.21 9.89
C ASP A 101 -11.51 -14.21 10.89
N GLY A 102 -12.02 -13.69 12.01
CA GLY A 102 -12.67 -14.50 13.01
C GLY A 102 -13.71 -13.75 13.86
N PHE A 103 -14.51 -14.52 14.59
CA PHE A 103 -15.54 -14.01 15.49
C PHE A 103 -15.58 -14.83 16.79
N VAL A 104 -15.41 -14.17 17.93
CA VAL A 104 -15.56 -14.74 19.27
C VAL A 104 -17.02 -14.67 19.68
N THR A 105 -17.75 -15.78 19.63
CA THR A 105 -19.21 -15.79 19.89
C THR A 105 -19.55 -15.50 21.35
N LYS A 106 -18.71 -15.93 22.31
CA LYS A 106 -18.90 -15.71 23.75
C LYS A 106 -18.91 -14.21 24.08
N GLU A 107 -18.02 -13.43 23.47
CA GLU A 107 -17.89 -11.99 23.71
C GLU A 107 -18.59 -11.16 22.62
N ARG A 108 -18.97 -11.78 21.50
CA ARG A 108 -19.62 -11.16 20.34
C ARG A 108 -18.77 -10.09 19.68
N VAL A 109 -17.47 -10.34 19.55
CA VAL A 109 -16.49 -9.43 18.99
C VAL A 109 -15.70 -10.08 17.85
N ALA A 110 -15.17 -9.25 16.96
CA ALA A 110 -14.32 -9.70 15.88
C ALA A 110 -12.87 -9.96 16.33
N VAL A 111 -12.17 -10.72 15.53
CA VAL A 111 -10.71 -10.89 15.63
C VAL A 111 -10.13 -10.62 14.26
N GLU A 112 -9.06 -9.86 14.21
CA GLU A 112 -8.25 -9.60 13.01
C GLU A 112 -6.87 -10.21 13.19
N TYR A 113 -6.40 -10.95 12.18
CA TYR A 113 -5.10 -11.64 12.18
C TYR A 113 -4.12 -10.95 11.24
N LYS A 114 -2.87 -10.78 11.67
CA LYS A 114 -1.81 -10.23 10.81
C LYS A 114 -0.51 -11.02 10.96
N THR A 115 0.14 -11.26 9.84
CA THR A 115 1.56 -11.61 9.80
C THR A 115 2.36 -10.35 9.52
N MET A 116 3.42 -10.12 10.27
CA MET A 116 4.26 -8.93 10.11
C MET A 116 5.73 -9.24 10.35
N SER A 117 6.62 -8.41 9.84
CA SER A 117 8.06 -8.56 10.04
C SER A 117 8.58 -7.82 11.26
N PHE A 118 7.81 -6.88 11.80
CA PHE A 118 8.19 -6.04 12.92
C PHE A 118 6.98 -5.61 13.74
N TRP A 119 7.13 -5.53 15.05
CA TRP A 119 6.17 -4.99 16.01
C TRP A 119 6.92 -4.21 17.07
N ASP A 120 6.50 -3.00 17.36
CA ASP A 120 7.07 -2.09 18.35
C ASP A 120 6.11 -1.77 19.50
N GLY A 121 4.96 -2.46 19.55
CA GLY A 121 3.91 -2.23 20.54
C GLY A 121 2.82 -1.27 20.09
N GLU A 122 2.94 -0.69 18.88
CA GLU A 122 1.95 0.24 18.35
C GLU A 122 1.30 -0.29 17.06
N ILE A 123 -0.03 -0.20 16.96
CA ILE A 123 -0.73 -0.60 15.74
C ILE A 123 -0.46 0.42 14.63
N PRO A 124 0.00 0.00 13.44
CA PRO A 124 0.12 0.90 12.30
C PRO A 124 -1.22 1.54 11.91
N ASP A 125 -1.20 2.82 11.55
CA ASP A 125 -2.42 3.59 11.21
C ASP A 125 -3.31 2.88 10.20
N TYR A 126 -2.74 2.20 9.22
CA TYR A 126 -3.52 1.52 8.19
C TYR A 126 -4.26 0.29 8.72
N TYR A 127 -3.77 -0.38 9.75
CA TYR A 127 -4.49 -1.44 10.45
C TYR A 127 -5.50 -0.87 11.46
N TYR A 128 -5.14 0.24 12.14
CA TYR A 128 -6.08 0.93 13.01
C TYR A 128 -7.34 1.35 12.26
N CYS A 129 -7.19 1.96 11.07
CA CYS A 129 -8.30 2.29 10.18
C CYS A 129 -9.16 1.06 9.85
N GLN A 130 -8.55 -0.08 9.56
CA GLN A 130 -9.26 -1.32 9.21
C GLN A 130 -10.10 -1.82 10.38
N ILE A 131 -9.52 -1.93 11.59
CA ILE A 131 -10.23 -2.48 12.75
C ILE A 131 -11.32 -1.55 13.26
N GLN A 132 -11.13 -0.22 13.21
CA GLN A 132 -12.18 0.74 13.53
C GLN A 132 -13.33 0.66 12.51
N GLY A 133 -13.02 0.46 11.23
CA GLY A 133 -14.00 0.21 10.20
C GLY A 133 -14.79 -1.10 10.43
N GLN A 134 -14.14 -2.17 10.83
CA GLN A 134 -14.80 -3.43 11.17
C GLN A 134 -15.74 -3.24 12.39
N MET A 135 -15.32 -2.51 13.42
CA MET A 135 -16.15 -2.16 14.56
C MET A 135 -17.32 -1.24 14.16
N MET A 136 -17.11 -0.33 13.20
CA MET A 136 -18.19 0.49 12.63
C MET A 136 -19.31 -0.37 12.03
N ILE A 137 -18.95 -1.38 11.23
CA ILE A 137 -19.93 -2.27 10.57
C ILE A 137 -20.57 -3.23 11.59
N THR A 138 -19.76 -3.86 12.44
CA THR A 138 -20.24 -4.90 13.39
C THR A 138 -20.93 -4.34 14.61
N GLN A 139 -20.75 -3.06 14.93
CA GLN A 139 -21.23 -2.41 16.15
C GLN A 139 -20.68 -3.06 17.42
N THR A 140 -19.46 -3.59 17.35
CA THR A 140 -18.78 -4.20 18.51
C THR A 140 -18.04 -3.13 19.32
N PRO A 141 -17.96 -3.28 20.66
CA PRO A 141 -17.30 -2.30 21.53
C PRO A 141 -15.78 -2.35 21.45
N TYR A 142 -15.23 -3.47 21.03
CA TYR A 142 -13.80 -3.68 20.81
C TYR A 142 -13.57 -4.81 19.80
N ILE A 143 -12.33 -4.96 19.37
CA ILE A 143 -11.84 -6.04 18.50
C ILE A 143 -10.53 -6.59 19.07
N TYR A 144 -10.27 -7.87 18.90
CA TYR A 144 -8.95 -8.43 19.11
C TYR A 144 -8.11 -8.26 17.85
N PHE A 145 -6.90 -7.74 18.02
CA PHE A 145 -5.88 -7.66 16.99
C PHE A 145 -4.73 -8.58 17.36
N CYS A 146 -4.46 -9.58 16.51
CA CYS A 146 -3.47 -10.61 16.77
C CYS A 146 -2.39 -10.55 15.71
N GLY A 147 -1.14 -10.48 16.14
CA GLY A 147 0.00 -10.45 15.25
C GLY A 147 0.96 -11.61 15.47
N LEU A 148 1.38 -12.23 14.36
CA LEU A 148 2.49 -13.17 14.32
C LEU A 148 3.68 -12.49 13.65
N VAL A 149 4.73 -12.18 14.43
CA VAL A 149 5.91 -11.49 13.94
C VAL A 149 6.92 -12.51 13.42
N LEU A 150 7.17 -12.46 12.12
CA LEU A 150 8.05 -13.38 11.40
C LEU A 150 9.47 -12.80 11.26
N ASN A 151 10.10 -12.52 12.39
CA ASN A 151 11.49 -12.09 12.47
C ASN A 151 12.34 -13.08 13.26
N HIS A 152 13.51 -12.66 13.72
CA HIS A 152 14.40 -13.49 14.55
C HIS A 152 13.80 -13.90 15.89
N THR A 153 12.94 -13.07 16.48
CA THR A 153 12.31 -13.32 17.79
C THR A 153 11.10 -14.24 17.72
N LYS A 154 10.39 -14.29 16.59
CA LYS A 154 9.17 -15.09 16.38
C LYS A 154 8.14 -14.86 17.49
N GLU A 155 7.68 -13.64 17.59
CA GLU A 155 6.79 -13.18 18.64
C GLU A 155 5.32 -13.31 18.19
N PHE A 156 4.44 -13.66 19.13
CA PHE A 156 2.99 -13.62 18.97
C PHE A 156 2.40 -12.71 20.03
N PHE A 157 1.41 -11.91 19.64
CA PHE A 157 0.72 -11.02 20.57
C PHE A 157 -0.78 -10.98 20.29
N VAL A 158 -1.55 -10.66 21.33
CA VAL A 158 -3.00 -10.44 21.30
C VAL A 158 -3.30 -9.14 22.03
N GLU A 159 -3.89 -8.19 21.32
CA GLU A 159 -4.26 -6.90 21.89
C GLU A 159 -5.74 -6.59 21.69
N LYS A 160 -6.32 -5.81 22.60
CA LYS A 160 -7.69 -5.30 22.50
C LYS A 160 -7.67 -3.85 22.09
N TYR A 161 -8.32 -3.55 20.99
CA TYR A 161 -8.56 -2.18 20.55
C TYR A 161 -10.03 -1.84 20.73
N TYR A 162 -10.28 -0.76 21.45
CA TYR A 162 -11.62 -0.28 21.72
C TYR A 162 -12.14 0.59 20.59
N ARG A 163 -13.47 0.62 20.48
CA ARG A 163 -14.19 1.41 19.52
C ARG A 163 -13.99 2.90 19.80
N ASP A 164 -13.54 3.65 18.80
CA ASP A 164 -13.36 5.10 18.82
C ASP A 164 -14.49 5.76 18.01
N GLU A 165 -15.47 6.32 18.71
CA GLU A 165 -16.65 6.91 18.05
C GLU A 165 -16.33 8.19 17.28
N GLU A 166 -15.38 9.00 17.74
CA GLU A 166 -14.98 10.23 17.06
C GLU A 166 -14.27 9.87 15.74
N PHE A 167 -13.28 8.99 15.81
CA PHE A 167 -12.59 8.49 14.62
C PHE A 167 -13.56 7.83 13.64
N ILE A 168 -14.44 6.96 14.11
CA ILE A 168 -15.44 6.26 13.28
C ILE A 168 -16.39 7.24 12.60
N THR A 169 -16.82 8.29 13.28
CA THR A 169 -17.72 9.28 12.71
C THR A 169 -17.07 10.04 11.56
N ASN A 170 -15.85 10.53 11.76
CA ASN A 170 -15.08 11.24 10.74
C ASN A 170 -14.73 10.31 9.56
N MET A 171 -14.21 9.13 9.85
CA MET A 171 -13.92 8.10 8.86
C MET A 171 -15.15 7.75 8.00
N ARG A 172 -16.30 7.52 8.63
CA ARG A 172 -17.55 7.19 7.93
C ARG A 172 -17.93 8.27 6.92
N GLN A 173 -17.80 9.54 7.29
CA GLN A 173 -18.11 10.65 6.38
C GLN A 173 -17.17 10.67 5.19
N GLU A 174 -15.87 10.52 5.40
CA GLU A 174 -14.87 10.45 4.32
C GLU A 174 -15.15 9.28 3.35
N LEU A 175 -15.55 8.11 3.85
CA LEU A 175 -15.89 6.95 3.02
C LEU A 175 -17.14 7.21 2.18
N ILE A 176 -18.17 7.85 2.77
CA ILE A 176 -19.41 8.22 2.08
C ILE A 176 -19.09 9.23 0.97
N ASP A 177 -18.34 10.28 1.29
CA ASP A 177 -17.97 11.32 0.35
C ASP A 177 -17.13 10.76 -0.81
N PHE A 178 -16.16 9.91 -0.51
CA PHE A 178 -15.37 9.22 -1.53
C PHE A 178 -16.25 8.38 -2.46
N TRP A 179 -17.17 7.59 -1.90
CA TRP A 179 -18.05 6.77 -2.74
C TRP A 179 -19.00 7.62 -3.58
N LEU A 180 -19.72 8.55 -2.97
CA LEU A 180 -20.76 9.32 -3.64
C LEU A 180 -20.21 10.38 -4.61
N ASN A 181 -19.10 11.03 -4.24
CA ASN A 181 -18.57 12.14 -5.02
C ASN A 181 -17.51 11.71 -6.04
N ASN A 182 -16.79 10.61 -5.78
CA ASN A 182 -15.78 10.13 -6.70
C ASN A 182 -16.24 8.87 -7.45
N VAL A 183 -16.45 7.75 -6.77
CA VAL A 183 -16.73 6.45 -7.43
C VAL A 183 -18.04 6.50 -8.21
N SER A 184 -19.15 6.90 -7.57
CA SER A 184 -20.47 6.92 -8.20
C SER A 184 -20.59 7.92 -9.35
N LYS A 185 -19.93 9.08 -9.22
CA LYS A 185 -19.91 10.12 -10.25
C LYS A 185 -18.83 9.90 -11.30
N LYS A 186 -17.95 8.92 -11.11
CA LYS A 186 -16.77 8.69 -11.95
C LYS A 186 -15.85 9.91 -12.08
N VAL A 187 -15.70 10.65 -10.98
CA VAL A 187 -14.81 11.79 -10.86
C VAL A 187 -13.61 11.40 -10.00
N PRO A 188 -12.39 11.41 -10.52
CA PRO A 188 -11.21 11.07 -9.72
C PRO A 188 -11.08 11.93 -8.47
N PRO A 189 -10.64 11.38 -7.33
CA PRO A 189 -10.34 12.17 -6.14
C PRO A 189 -9.12 13.07 -6.38
N ILE A 190 -8.99 14.10 -5.54
CA ILE A 190 -7.83 15.01 -5.59
C ILE A 190 -6.54 14.21 -5.34
N PRO A 191 -5.55 14.29 -6.24
CA PRO A 191 -4.26 13.63 -6.06
C PRO A 191 -3.52 14.13 -4.82
N ARG A 192 -2.98 13.20 -4.03
CA ARG A 192 -2.15 13.50 -2.85
C ARG A 192 -0.65 13.29 -3.09
N SER A 193 -0.29 12.79 -4.28
CA SER A 193 1.10 12.55 -4.67
C SER A 193 1.34 12.87 -6.14
N THR A 194 2.61 13.07 -6.52
CA THR A 194 2.98 13.23 -7.94
C THR A 194 2.67 11.98 -8.77
N ARG A 195 2.68 10.79 -8.16
CA ARG A 195 2.26 9.53 -8.78
C ARG A 195 0.78 9.56 -9.11
N ASP A 196 -0.06 10.00 -8.18
CA ASP A 196 -1.50 10.11 -8.38
C ASP A 196 -1.86 11.18 -9.41
N ALA A 197 -1.19 12.33 -9.37
CA ALA A 197 -1.37 13.39 -10.35
C ALA A 197 -1.09 12.90 -11.79
N ARG A 198 -0.06 12.08 -11.99
CA ARG A 198 0.23 11.48 -13.30
C ARG A 198 -0.85 10.50 -13.76
N LYS A 199 -1.53 9.81 -12.84
CA LYS A 199 -2.63 8.90 -13.17
C LYS A 199 -3.90 9.66 -13.52
N VAL A 200 -4.26 10.66 -12.73
CA VAL A 200 -5.48 11.45 -12.91
C VAL A 200 -5.39 12.36 -14.13
N PHE A 201 -4.24 13.02 -14.33
CA PHE A 201 -4.00 13.97 -15.40
C PHE A 201 -3.12 13.38 -16.53
N ASN A 202 -3.41 12.16 -16.96
CA ASN A 202 -2.63 11.46 -17.98
C ASN A 202 -2.89 12.01 -19.40
N GLN A 203 -4.05 12.57 -19.65
CA GLN A 203 -4.38 13.16 -20.95
C GLN A 203 -3.85 14.58 -21.06
N VAL A 204 -3.47 14.97 -22.27
CA VAL A 204 -2.90 16.28 -22.58
C VAL A 204 -3.75 16.95 -23.66
N ASP A 205 -4.07 18.20 -23.40
CA ASP A 205 -4.54 19.12 -24.43
C ASP A 205 -3.36 20.03 -24.78
N PRO A 206 -2.74 19.87 -25.97
CA PRO A 206 -1.54 20.60 -26.34
C PRO A 206 -1.79 22.10 -26.55
N ASP A 207 -3.03 22.50 -26.78
CA ASP A 207 -3.41 23.89 -27.04
C ASP A 207 -3.78 24.64 -25.75
N LYS A 208 -3.91 23.91 -24.63
CA LYS A 208 -4.25 24.50 -23.35
C LYS A 208 -3.01 24.97 -22.61
N ILE A 209 -2.95 26.27 -22.35
CA ILE A 209 -1.94 26.93 -21.52
C ILE A 209 -2.56 27.23 -20.15
N CYS A 210 -1.82 26.92 -19.09
CA CYS A 210 -2.14 27.32 -17.73
C CYS A 210 -1.20 28.45 -17.33
N GLU A 211 -1.74 29.62 -17.06
CA GLU A 211 -0.97 30.77 -16.55
C GLU A 211 -0.66 30.58 -15.07
N ALA A 212 0.59 30.85 -14.71
CA ALA A 212 1.04 30.74 -13.33
C ALA A 212 0.79 32.04 -12.57
N SER A 213 0.32 31.92 -11.34
CA SER A 213 0.27 33.01 -10.36
C SER A 213 1.64 33.22 -9.68
N ASN A 214 1.72 34.15 -8.76
CA ASN A 214 2.94 34.37 -7.96
C ASN A 214 3.30 33.14 -7.10
N ASP A 215 2.30 32.42 -6.59
CA ASP A 215 2.51 31.24 -5.75
C ASP A 215 3.21 30.12 -6.54
N GLU A 216 2.77 29.83 -7.77
CA GLU A 216 3.43 28.84 -8.61
C GLU A 216 4.83 29.28 -9.07
N LEU A 217 5.07 30.59 -9.21
CA LEU A 217 6.42 31.11 -9.49
C LEU A 217 7.36 30.89 -8.29
N GLU A 218 6.88 31.08 -7.06
CA GLU A 218 7.62 30.79 -5.83
C GLU A 218 7.92 29.29 -5.71
N ASP A 219 6.93 28.43 -5.99
CA ASP A 219 7.10 26.98 -6.00
C ASP A 219 8.14 26.53 -7.03
N ILE A 220 8.12 27.08 -8.23
CA ILE A 220 9.13 26.80 -9.27
C ILE A 220 10.53 27.19 -8.81
N ASN A 221 10.69 28.36 -8.19
CA ASN A 221 11.97 28.81 -7.63
C ASN A 221 12.44 27.88 -6.50
N SER A 222 11.55 27.48 -5.62
CA SER A 222 11.81 26.54 -4.52
C SER A 222 12.26 25.17 -5.07
N LEU A 223 11.58 24.62 -6.06
CA LEU A 223 11.95 23.36 -6.72
C LEU A 223 13.33 23.45 -7.36
N ASN A 224 13.69 24.57 -8.00
CA ASN A 224 15.00 24.79 -8.58
C ASN A 224 16.10 24.79 -7.50
N GLN A 225 15.88 25.50 -6.39
CA GLN A 225 16.81 25.51 -5.25
C GLN A 225 16.99 24.15 -4.61
N LEU A 226 15.88 23.41 -4.39
CA LEU A 226 15.90 22.05 -3.87
C LEU A 226 16.67 21.09 -4.80
N SER A 227 16.51 21.24 -6.11
CA SER A 227 17.23 20.45 -7.11
C SER A 227 18.72 20.73 -7.09
N LYS A 228 19.12 21.99 -6.95
CA LYS A 228 20.54 22.39 -6.78
C LYS A 228 21.12 21.84 -5.47
N THR A 229 20.37 21.92 -4.38
CA THR A 229 20.77 21.39 -3.07
C THR A 229 20.91 19.86 -3.10
N LYS A 230 19.93 19.15 -3.70
CA LYS A 230 20.02 17.70 -3.90
C LYS A 230 21.29 17.30 -4.67
N LYS A 231 21.63 18.02 -5.73
CA LYS A 231 22.86 17.76 -6.50
C LYS A 231 24.10 17.94 -5.65
N ARG A 232 24.19 19.03 -4.86
CA ARG A 232 25.35 19.25 -3.96
C ARG A 232 25.48 18.13 -2.93
N LEU A 233 24.37 17.75 -2.28
CA LEU A 233 24.37 16.64 -1.31
C LEU A 233 24.80 15.32 -1.96
N GLN A 234 24.37 15.04 -3.18
CA GLN A 234 24.79 13.86 -3.91
C GLN A 234 26.30 13.88 -4.19
N ASP A 235 26.85 15.02 -4.66
CA ASP A 235 28.28 15.20 -4.89
C ASP A 235 29.09 15.02 -3.59
N ASP A 236 28.58 15.50 -2.46
CA ASP A 236 29.24 15.35 -1.16
C ASP A 236 29.19 13.91 -0.62
N ILE A 237 28.08 13.21 -0.83
CA ILE A 237 27.96 11.77 -0.56
C ILE A 237 29.00 10.99 -1.38
N GLU A 238 29.08 11.24 -2.69
CA GLU A 238 30.04 10.57 -3.59
C GLU A 238 31.47 10.83 -3.18
N LYS A 239 31.83 12.10 -2.85
CA LYS A 239 33.17 12.45 -2.34
C LYS A 239 33.49 11.70 -1.03
N THR A 240 32.53 11.57 -0.12
CA THR A 240 32.72 10.88 1.15
C THR A 240 32.87 9.38 0.95
N GLN A 241 32.04 8.79 0.10
CA GLN A 241 32.16 7.39 -0.30
C GLN A 241 33.50 7.10 -0.96
N LEU A 242 33.97 7.98 -1.85
CA LEU A 242 35.26 7.83 -2.50
C LEU A 242 36.42 7.83 -1.48
N LYS A 243 36.38 8.66 -0.43
CA LYS A 243 37.39 8.65 0.65
C LYS A 243 37.42 7.30 1.37
N LEU A 244 36.24 6.74 1.70
CA LEU A 244 36.15 5.45 2.34
C LEU A 244 36.61 4.30 1.42
N MET A 245 36.19 4.31 0.16
CA MET A 245 36.64 3.34 -0.84
C MET A 245 38.15 3.36 -1.05
N LYS A 246 38.77 4.55 -1.11
CA LYS A 246 40.23 4.68 -1.16
C LYS A 246 40.91 4.09 0.07
N LYS A 247 40.31 4.18 1.26
CA LYS A 247 40.84 3.57 2.48
C LYS A 247 40.68 2.06 2.48
N MET A 248 39.58 1.56 1.91
CA MET A 248 39.26 0.12 1.87
C MET A 248 40.11 -0.63 0.83
N GLU A 249 40.45 0.02 -0.30
CA GLU A 249 41.21 -0.58 -1.40
C GLU A 249 40.63 -1.95 -1.84
N SER A 250 41.31 -3.05 -1.54
CA SER A 250 40.87 -4.42 -1.83
C SER A 250 40.08 -5.06 -0.72
N SER A 251 39.88 -4.37 0.42
CA SER A 251 39.16 -4.91 1.58
C SER A 251 37.65 -4.90 1.35
N GLU A 252 36.97 -6.00 1.67
CA GLU A 252 35.51 -6.08 1.59
C GLU A 252 34.77 -5.50 2.80
N LEU A 253 35.49 -5.32 3.93
CA LEU A 253 34.93 -4.87 5.20
C LEU A 253 35.76 -3.74 5.78
N LEU A 254 35.08 -2.68 6.23
CA LEU A 254 35.63 -1.63 7.07
C LEU A 254 35.07 -1.79 8.47
N SER A 255 35.94 -1.95 9.47
CA SER A 255 35.56 -2.13 10.87
C SER A 255 36.32 -1.18 11.80
N SER A 256 35.77 -0.93 12.98
CA SER A 256 36.42 -0.19 14.08
C SER A 256 35.99 -0.78 15.42
N ASN A 257 36.93 -1.07 16.29
CA ASN A 257 36.70 -1.61 17.63
C ASN A 257 35.79 -2.87 17.65
N GLY A 258 35.94 -3.73 16.65
CA GLY A 258 35.13 -4.95 16.50
C GLY A 258 33.72 -4.74 15.93
N LEU A 259 33.37 -3.50 15.53
CA LEU A 259 32.09 -3.18 14.88
C LEU A 259 32.28 -3.05 13.37
N ASP A 260 31.42 -3.70 12.63
CA ASP A 260 31.34 -3.60 11.19
C ASP A 260 30.68 -2.27 10.80
N LEU A 261 31.43 -1.39 10.10
CA LEU A 261 30.96 -0.04 9.74
C LEU A 261 30.48 0.06 8.31
N ALA A 262 31.16 -0.60 7.37
CA ALA A 262 30.77 -0.61 5.97
C ALA A 262 31.30 -1.84 5.23
N THR A 263 30.57 -2.25 4.20
CA THR A 263 30.99 -3.34 3.31
C THR A 263 31.05 -2.85 1.87
N TRP A 264 32.11 -3.27 1.16
CA TRP A 264 32.29 -3.00 -0.26
C TRP A 264 32.67 -4.29 -0.98
N LYS A 265 31.64 -5.13 -1.25
CA LYS A 265 31.80 -6.49 -1.77
C LYS A 265 31.53 -6.56 -3.27
N LYS A 266 32.24 -7.43 -3.94
CA LYS A 266 31.93 -7.77 -5.33
C LYS A 266 30.65 -8.59 -5.39
N THR A 267 29.68 -8.14 -6.20
CA THR A 267 28.44 -8.90 -6.42
C THR A 267 28.73 -10.19 -7.22
N LYS A 268 27.88 -11.22 -7.00
CA LYS A 268 27.97 -12.44 -7.80
C LYS A 268 27.73 -12.13 -9.28
N PRO A 269 28.43 -12.80 -10.20
CA PRO A 269 28.15 -12.69 -11.63
C PRO A 269 26.69 -13.00 -11.93
N ARG A 270 26.05 -12.18 -12.75
CA ARG A 270 24.68 -12.41 -13.22
C ARG A 270 24.66 -12.53 -14.74
N LYS A 271 23.81 -13.41 -15.26
CA LYS A 271 23.54 -13.47 -16.69
C LYS A 271 22.77 -12.20 -17.08
N LYS A 272 23.19 -11.54 -18.15
CA LYS A 272 22.48 -10.40 -18.74
C LYS A 272 22.09 -10.80 -20.16
N PHE A 273 20.82 -10.57 -20.48
CA PHE A 273 20.34 -10.74 -21.85
C PHE A 273 20.93 -9.65 -22.74
N ASP A 274 21.59 -10.03 -23.81
CA ASP A 274 22.14 -9.08 -24.78
C ASP A 274 21.07 -8.72 -25.81
N MET A 275 20.27 -7.71 -25.46
CA MET A 275 19.19 -7.22 -26.32
C MET A 275 19.71 -6.70 -27.65
N LYS A 276 20.92 -6.13 -27.70
CA LYS A 276 21.49 -5.58 -28.93
C LYS A 276 21.86 -6.70 -29.92
N GLN A 277 22.48 -7.74 -29.40
CA GLN A 277 22.82 -8.92 -30.20
C GLN A 277 21.57 -9.69 -30.60
N PHE A 278 20.63 -9.91 -29.66
CA PHE A 278 19.35 -10.57 -29.95
C PHE A 278 18.56 -9.88 -31.07
N ARG A 279 18.45 -8.55 -31.03
CA ARG A 279 17.77 -7.76 -32.06
C ARG A 279 18.44 -7.92 -33.44
N LYS A 280 19.75 -8.10 -33.47
CA LYS A 280 20.51 -8.30 -34.71
C LYS A 280 20.30 -9.70 -35.27
N ASP A 281 20.34 -10.70 -34.42
CA ASP A 281 20.28 -12.11 -34.82
C ASP A 281 18.83 -12.58 -35.06
N HIS A 282 17.85 -11.98 -34.36
CA HIS A 282 16.44 -12.38 -34.39
C HIS A 282 15.51 -11.17 -34.53
N PRO A 283 15.61 -10.40 -35.65
CA PRO A 283 14.83 -9.15 -35.83
C PRO A 283 13.32 -9.39 -35.84
N GLU A 284 12.86 -10.50 -36.44
CA GLU A 284 11.44 -10.84 -36.52
C GLU A 284 10.86 -11.14 -35.14
N LEU A 285 11.54 -11.98 -34.33
CA LEU A 285 11.13 -12.27 -32.96
C LEU A 285 11.15 -11.01 -32.09
N HIS A 286 12.17 -10.17 -32.25
CA HIS A 286 12.22 -8.89 -31.52
C HIS A 286 10.98 -8.04 -31.86
N GLN A 287 10.60 -7.93 -33.13
CA GLN A 287 9.43 -7.15 -33.55
C GLN A 287 8.12 -7.75 -33.04
N GLU A 288 7.96 -9.07 -33.08
CA GLU A 288 6.78 -9.80 -32.56
C GLU A 288 6.50 -9.49 -31.07
N TYR A 289 7.58 -9.35 -30.27
CA TYR A 289 7.46 -9.07 -28.82
C TYR A 289 7.58 -7.59 -28.46
N MET A 290 7.66 -6.67 -29.44
CA MET A 290 7.56 -5.24 -29.19
C MET A 290 6.12 -4.83 -28.95
N GLN A 291 5.89 -4.15 -27.83
CA GLN A 291 4.59 -3.58 -27.48
C GLN A 291 4.70 -2.05 -27.50
N GLU A 292 3.72 -1.41 -28.07
CA GLU A 292 3.58 0.03 -27.96
C GLU A 292 3.01 0.37 -26.57
N VAL A 293 3.71 1.21 -25.84
CA VAL A 293 3.32 1.65 -24.51
C VAL A 293 3.04 3.14 -24.55
N ASP A 294 1.93 3.54 -23.98
CA ASP A 294 1.55 4.96 -23.91
C ASP A 294 2.63 5.82 -23.27
N GLY A 295 2.87 6.98 -23.86
CA GLY A 295 3.81 7.97 -23.36
C GLY A 295 3.36 8.56 -22.03
N GLN A 296 4.30 8.77 -21.08
CA GLN A 296 4.01 9.41 -19.80
C GLN A 296 4.28 10.92 -19.87
N ARG A 297 3.44 11.71 -19.21
CA ARG A 297 3.69 13.16 -19.02
C ARG A 297 4.93 13.37 -18.15
N ARG A 298 5.88 14.17 -18.63
CA ARG A 298 7.09 14.54 -17.89
C ARG A 298 6.97 15.98 -17.39
N PHE A 299 7.10 16.17 -16.08
CA PHE A 299 7.18 17.49 -15.48
C PHE A 299 8.64 17.99 -15.58
N ILE A 300 8.85 19.08 -16.32
CA ILE A 300 10.18 19.67 -16.57
C ILE A 300 10.12 21.17 -16.29
N ILE A 301 10.96 21.65 -15.39
CA ILE A 301 11.11 23.07 -15.12
C ILE A 301 11.98 23.71 -16.21
N LYS A 302 11.47 24.74 -16.86
CA LYS A 302 12.19 25.52 -17.87
C LYS A 302 12.54 26.90 -17.30
N ILE A 303 13.50 26.95 -16.37
CA ILE A 303 14.04 28.22 -15.91
C ILE A 303 15.25 28.54 -16.79
N LYS A 304 15.17 29.65 -17.53
CA LYS A 304 16.38 30.25 -18.11
C LYS A 304 17.03 31.10 -17.01
N GLU A 305 18.23 30.73 -16.59
CA GLU A 305 19.06 31.66 -15.80
C GLU A 305 19.28 32.91 -16.67
N ARG A 306 18.77 34.04 -16.20
CA ARG A 306 19.07 35.35 -16.79
C ARG A 306 20.44 35.81 -16.32
#